data_2573d408858be960e094d12875178a5e
#
_entry.id   2573d408858be960e094d12875178a5e
#
_cell.length_a   1.000
_cell.length_b   1.000
_cell.length_c   1.000
_cell.angle_alpha   90.00
_cell.angle_beta   90.00
_cell.angle_gamma   90.00
#
_symmetry.space_group_name_H-M   'P 1'
#
loop_
_entity.id
_entity.type
_entity.pdbx_description
1 polymer ?
#
loop_
_entity_poly.entity_id
_entity_poly.type
_entity_poly.pdbx_seq_one_letter_code
_entity_poly.pdbx_strand_id
1 'polypeptide(L)'
;MKNKLEDKGEVILLMGIGRGKTTAALGMALRVITYGGKVVFIHFSGPQYLELGEVKAAAALDDSLRMIGIRSEASNSSYLNGFYETVNTVADAWAIACNVWIRQCNLLVLDDICHQLDRGSINIAQVLALIEDRPTDVSIILTGRTAPKVIAKTADLITEFVDIKHPTPTSMGLGKGIDF
;
A
#
# COMPACT_ATOMS: atom_id res chain seq x y z
N MET A 1 12.81 17.64 -20.72
CA MET A 1 11.47 18.16 -20.45
C MET A 1 10.99 17.50 -19.16
N LYS A 2 10.76 18.25 -18.08
CA LYS A 2 10.17 17.72 -16.84
C LYS A 2 8.68 17.52 -17.12
N ASN A 3 8.24 16.27 -17.34
CA ASN A 3 6.83 15.93 -17.27
C ASN A 3 6.42 16.07 -15.79
N LYS A 4 5.89 17.22 -15.44
CA LYS A 4 5.28 17.45 -14.14
C LYS A 4 3.99 16.66 -14.13
N LEU A 5 3.76 15.86 -13.09
CA LEU A 5 2.45 15.29 -12.78
C LEU A 5 1.57 16.49 -12.36
N GLU A 6 0.87 17.10 -13.31
CA GLU A 6 0.06 18.32 -13.10
C GLU A 6 -1.42 17.98 -12.85
N ASP A 7 -1.77 16.69 -12.85
CA ASP A 7 -3.14 16.23 -12.70
C ASP A 7 -3.55 16.17 -11.23
N LYS A 8 -4.82 16.41 -10.99
CA LYS A 8 -5.44 16.28 -9.67
C LYS A 8 -5.26 14.84 -9.18
N GLY A 9 -4.77 14.68 -7.95
CA GLY A 9 -4.61 13.38 -7.32
C GLY A 9 -5.96 12.68 -7.08
N GLU A 10 -5.98 11.36 -7.23
CA GLU A 10 -7.16 10.51 -7.11
C GLU A 10 -7.12 9.67 -5.83
N VAL A 11 -8.29 9.35 -5.30
CA VAL A 11 -8.49 8.35 -4.26
C VAL A 11 -8.95 7.05 -4.92
N ILE A 12 -8.11 6.01 -4.85
CA ILE A 12 -8.33 4.73 -5.52
C ILE A 12 -8.55 3.66 -4.45
N LEU A 13 -9.63 2.90 -4.57
CA LEU A 13 -9.92 1.77 -3.71
C LEU A 13 -9.79 0.46 -4.50
N LEU A 14 -8.84 -0.38 -4.10
CA LEU A 14 -8.65 -1.72 -4.63
C LEU A 14 -9.17 -2.73 -3.60
N MET A 15 -10.31 -3.35 -3.85
CA MET A 15 -10.98 -4.22 -2.89
C MET A 15 -11.34 -5.59 -3.47
N GLY A 16 -11.85 -6.48 -2.63
CA GLY A 16 -12.31 -7.80 -3.05
C GLY A 16 -11.48 -8.94 -2.48
N ILE A 17 -12.01 -10.16 -2.59
CA ILE A 17 -11.38 -11.39 -2.06
C ILE A 17 -10.31 -11.95 -2.99
N GLY A 18 -10.33 -11.56 -4.28
CA GLY A 18 -9.38 -12.00 -5.29
C GLY A 18 -7.97 -11.46 -5.06
N ARG A 19 -7.00 -12.13 -5.69
CA ARG A 19 -5.57 -11.80 -5.63
C ARG A 19 -5.25 -10.60 -6.55
N GLY A 20 -4.11 -9.97 -6.28
CA GLY A 20 -3.54 -8.95 -7.15
C GLY A 20 -3.74 -7.49 -6.70
N LYS A 21 -4.43 -7.22 -5.58
CA LYS A 21 -4.61 -5.85 -5.07
C LYS A 21 -3.28 -5.14 -4.80
N THR A 22 -2.42 -5.74 -3.99
CA THR A 22 -1.07 -5.23 -3.67
C THR A 22 -0.21 -5.10 -4.93
N THR A 23 -0.26 -6.12 -5.81
CA THR A 23 0.48 -6.12 -7.08
C THR A 23 0.00 -5.00 -8.01
N ALA A 24 -1.31 -4.75 -8.08
CA ALA A 24 -1.87 -3.64 -8.86
C ALA A 24 -1.45 -2.29 -8.29
N ALA A 25 -1.50 -2.12 -6.96
CA ALA A 25 -1.04 -0.90 -6.29
C ALA A 25 0.45 -0.65 -6.56
N LEU A 26 1.28 -1.69 -6.51
CA LEU A 26 2.70 -1.59 -6.82
C LEU A 26 2.94 -1.26 -8.31
N GLY A 27 2.16 -1.84 -9.22
CA GLY A 27 2.20 -1.49 -10.64
C GLY A 27 1.87 -0.02 -10.91
N MET A 28 0.91 0.57 -10.18
CA MET A 28 0.63 2.01 -10.22
C MET A 28 1.77 2.82 -9.63
N ALA A 29 2.37 2.38 -8.52
CA ALA A 29 3.54 3.00 -7.92
C ALA A 29 4.71 3.09 -8.91
N LEU A 30 5.01 2.01 -9.64
CA LEU A 30 6.05 2.00 -10.67
C LEU A 30 5.80 3.03 -11.78
N ARG A 31 4.54 3.22 -12.20
CA ARG A 31 4.20 4.25 -13.19
C ARG A 31 4.50 5.65 -12.65
N VAL A 32 4.11 5.96 -11.41
CA VAL A 32 4.42 7.25 -10.77
C VAL A 32 5.92 7.52 -10.74
N ILE A 33 6.71 6.51 -10.36
CA ILE A 33 8.17 6.61 -10.31
C ILE A 33 8.78 6.89 -11.69
N THR A 34 8.29 6.26 -12.76
CA THR A 34 8.80 6.50 -14.12
C THR A 34 8.58 7.92 -14.61
N TYR A 35 7.60 8.63 -14.05
CA TYR A 35 7.38 10.07 -14.29
C TYR A 35 8.10 10.98 -13.28
N GLY A 36 9.01 10.42 -12.48
CA GLY A 36 9.82 11.15 -11.50
C GLY A 36 9.09 11.47 -10.20
N GLY A 37 7.92 10.85 -9.95
CA GLY A 37 7.19 10.98 -8.70
C GLY A 37 7.77 10.13 -7.59
N LYS A 38 7.42 10.46 -6.34
CA LYS A 38 7.79 9.74 -5.13
C LYS A 38 6.60 8.98 -4.56
N VAL A 39 6.85 7.76 -4.13
CA VAL A 39 5.83 6.86 -3.58
C VAL A 39 6.19 6.47 -2.16
N VAL A 40 5.19 6.53 -1.28
CA VAL A 40 5.25 5.89 0.04
C VAL A 40 4.24 4.75 0.06
N PHE A 41 4.73 3.56 0.33
CA PHE A 41 3.94 2.33 0.35
C PHE A 41 3.96 1.74 1.76
N ILE A 42 2.83 1.69 2.43
CA ILE A 42 2.70 1.21 3.81
C ILE A 42 1.89 -0.07 3.81
N HIS A 43 2.53 -1.18 4.22
CA HIS A 43 1.86 -2.46 4.46
C HIS A 43 1.32 -2.52 5.89
N PHE A 44 0.01 -2.58 6.04
CA PHE A 44 -0.66 -2.71 7.34
C PHE A 44 -0.90 -4.17 7.76
N SER A 45 -0.62 -5.14 6.91
CA SER A 45 -0.64 -6.55 7.26
C SER A 45 0.72 -6.98 7.84
N GLY A 46 0.68 -8.00 8.67
CA GLY A 46 1.84 -8.41 9.47
C GLY A 46 3.08 -8.91 8.68
N PRO A 47 4.03 -9.50 9.37
CA PRO A 47 5.45 -9.65 8.98
C PRO A 47 5.78 -10.65 7.89
N GLN A 48 4.84 -11.48 7.48
CA GLN A 48 5.00 -12.41 6.37
C GLN A 48 5.35 -11.72 5.04
N TYR A 49 5.18 -10.40 4.97
CA TYR A 49 5.50 -9.59 3.79
C TYR A 49 6.98 -9.21 3.67
N LEU A 50 7.80 -9.43 4.70
CA LEU A 50 9.23 -9.09 4.65
C LEU A 50 10.04 -9.94 3.67
N GLU A 51 9.54 -11.11 3.30
CA GLU A 51 10.17 -12.02 2.33
C GLU A 51 9.62 -11.85 0.91
N LEU A 52 8.66 -10.96 0.71
CA LEU A 52 8.03 -10.75 -0.59
C LEU A 52 9.03 -10.26 -1.66
N GLY A 53 8.82 -10.69 -2.86
CA GLY A 53 9.58 -10.27 -4.03
C GLY A 53 9.52 -8.76 -4.25
N GLU A 54 8.37 -8.13 -3.93
CA GLU A 54 8.13 -6.69 -4.02
C GLU A 54 9.08 -5.88 -3.14
N VAL A 55 9.34 -6.33 -1.91
CA VAL A 55 10.28 -5.66 -1.00
C VAL A 55 11.70 -5.72 -1.53
N LYS A 56 12.08 -6.88 -2.12
CA LYS A 56 13.40 -7.05 -2.74
C LYS A 56 13.55 -6.21 -4.00
N ALA A 57 12.48 -6.10 -4.79
CA ALA A 57 12.46 -5.27 -5.99
C ALA A 57 12.52 -3.78 -5.66
N ALA A 58 11.87 -3.35 -4.57
CA ALA A 58 11.91 -1.96 -4.11
C ALA A 58 13.33 -1.46 -3.84
N ALA A 59 14.22 -2.33 -3.37
CA ALA A 59 15.64 -2.01 -3.14
C ALA A 59 16.39 -1.58 -4.41
N ALA A 60 15.85 -1.86 -5.60
CA ALA A 60 16.41 -1.47 -6.89
C ALA A 60 15.85 -0.14 -7.43
N LEU A 61 14.90 0.49 -6.72
CA LEU A 61 14.14 1.66 -7.19
C LEU A 61 14.54 2.98 -6.52
N ASP A 62 15.69 3.06 -5.91
CA ASP A 62 16.20 4.25 -5.20
C ASP A 62 15.23 4.81 -4.14
N ASP A 63 15.47 6.07 -3.76
CA ASP A 63 14.61 6.84 -2.82
C ASP A 63 13.22 7.21 -3.40
N SER A 64 12.91 6.79 -4.64
CA SER A 64 11.63 7.05 -5.27
C SER A 64 10.51 6.19 -4.71
N LEU A 65 10.84 5.01 -4.15
CA LEU A 65 9.90 4.12 -3.46
C LEU A 65 10.33 3.87 -2.03
N ARG A 66 9.60 4.43 -1.07
CA ARG A 66 9.77 4.13 0.35
C ARG A 66 8.71 3.11 0.76
N MET A 67 9.15 1.92 1.16
CA MET A 67 8.27 0.88 1.67
C MET A 67 8.37 0.77 3.19
N ILE A 68 7.22 0.61 3.84
CA ILE A 68 7.11 0.54 5.30
C ILE A 68 6.22 -0.65 5.65
N GLY A 69 6.63 -1.44 6.63
CA GLY A 69 5.83 -2.55 7.13
C GLY A 69 5.90 -2.69 8.65
N ILE A 70 4.96 -3.44 9.21
CA ILE A 70 4.87 -3.68 10.64
C ILE A 70 5.69 -4.91 11.00
N ARG A 71 6.64 -4.77 11.94
CA ARG A 71 7.50 -5.86 12.42
C ARG A 71 6.68 -6.88 13.20
N SER A 72 7.02 -8.20 13.09
CA SER A 72 6.60 -9.20 14.07
C SER A 72 7.67 -9.41 15.12
N GLU A 73 7.24 -9.81 16.30
CA GLU A 73 8.13 -10.22 17.37
C GLU A 73 9.01 -11.42 16.98
N ALA A 74 8.60 -12.22 16.02
CA ALA A 74 9.32 -13.40 15.53
C ALA A 74 10.37 -13.10 14.45
N SER A 75 10.41 -11.90 13.89
CA SER A 75 11.35 -11.57 12.80
C SER A 75 12.65 -11.00 13.36
N ASN A 76 13.65 -11.86 13.56
CA ASN A 76 15.04 -11.46 13.78
C ASN A 76 15.74 -10.94 12.50
N SER A 77 14.98 -10.55 11.48
CA SER A 77 15.57 -10.18 10.20
C SER A 77 16.11 -8.76 10.22
N SER A 78 17.42 -8.68 10.34
CA SER A 78 18.25 -7.51 10.01
C SER A 78 18.33 -7.25 8.49
N TYR A 79 17.38 -7.74 7.70
CA TYR A 79 17.37 -7.65 6.23
C TYR A 79 16.72 -6.35 5.77
N LEU A 80 17.34 -5.22 6.12
CA LEU A 80 16.76 -3.96 5.69
C LEU A 80 17.87 -3.04 5.21
N ASN A 81 18.27 -3.27 3.97
CA ASN A 81 19.13 -2.35 3.22
C ASN A 81 18.34 -1.08 2.90
N GLY A 82 18.21 -0.16 3.84
CA GLY A 82 17.82 1.24 3.61
C GLY A 82 16.48 1.57 2.91
N PHE A 83 15.94 0.66 2.11
CA PHE A 83 14.75 0.89 1.26
C PHE A 83 13.43 0.38 1.84
N TYR A 84 13.49 -0.52 2.83
CA TYR A 84 12.32 -1.02 3.55
C TYR A 84 12.48 -0.71 5.03
N GLU A 85 11.56 0.08 5.53
CA GLU A 85 11.53 0.52 6.92
C GLU A 85 10.52 -0.33 7.71
N THR A 86 10.88 -0.78 8.91
CA THR A 86 9.93 -1.46 9.78
C THR A 86 9.58 -0.61 10.98
N VAL A 87 8.30 -0.65 11.34
CA VAL A 87 7.76 -0.06 12.56
C VAL A 87 7.20 -1.15 13.47
N ASN A 88 7.02 -0.84 14.75
CA ASN A 88 6.61 -1.85 15.73
C ASN A 88 5.08 -2.05 15.76
N THR A 89 4.32 -1.00 15.49
CA THR A 89 2.86 -1.02 15.65
C THR A 89 2.11 -0.43 14.45
N VAL A 90 0.83 -0.74 14.36
CA VAL A 90 -0.11 -0.10 13.43
C VAL A 90 -0.15 1.41 13.65
N ALA A 91 -0.08 1.86 14.91
CA ALA A 91 -0.09 3.28 15.25
C ALA A 91 1.15 4.01 14.72
N ASP A 92 2.34 3.38 14.79
CA ASP A 92 3.57 3.94 14.22
C ASP A 92 3.46 4.08 12.69
N ALA A 93 2.96 3.04 12.00
CA ALA A 93 2.72 3.06 10.57
C ALA A 93 1.72 4.16 10.18
N TRP A 94 0.65 4.31 10.97
CA TRP A 94 -0.35 5.35 10.78
C TRP A 94 0.22 6.76 10.98
N ALA A 95 1.05 6.96 12.01
CA ALA A 95 1.73 8.23 12.24
C ALA A 95 2.62 8.65 11.06
N ILE A 96 3.26 7.68 10.39
CA ILE A 96 4.02 7.95 9.15
C ILE A 96 3.07 8.38 8.03
N ALA A 97 1.93 7.68 7.84
CA ALA A 97 0.94 8.04 6.83
C ALA A 97 0.44 9.49 6.99
N CYS A 98 0.12 9.91 8.22
CA CYS A 98 -0.34 11.26 8.53
C CYS A 98 0.70 12.36 8.26
N ASN A 99 1.98 12.02 8.27
CA ASN A 99 3.07 12.99 8.08
C ASN A 99 3.77 12.87 6.71
N VAL A 100 3.24 12.04 5.80
CA VAL A 100 3.88 11.73 4.53
C VAL A 100 4.01 12.94 3.59
N TRP A 101 3.10 13.89 3.67
CA TRP A 101 3.05 15.10 2.83
C TRP A 101 4.28 15.99 3.00
N ILE A 102 4.90 16.00 4.19
CA ILE A 102 6.12 16.76 4.47
C ILE A 102 7.28 16.32 3.56
N ARG A 103 7.26 15.09 3.05
CA ARG A 103 8.31 14.49 2.23
C ARG A 103 8.07 14.56 0.71
N GLN A 104 7.12 15.38 0.26
CA GLN A 104 6.78 15.53 -1.16
C GLN A 104 6.40 14.20 -1.84
N CYS A 105 5.49 13.44 -1.24
CA CYS A 105 4.92 12.22 -1.80
C CYS A 105 3.91 12.57 -2.90
N ASN A 106 3.96 11.86 -4.03
CA ASN A 106 2.99 11.97 -5.13
C ASN A 106 1.92 10.85 -5.07
N LEU A 107 2.28 9.72 -4.47
CA LEU A 107 1.38 8.60 -4.27
C LEU A 107 1.60 7.98 -2.89
N LEU A 108 0.54 7.92 -2.08
CA LEU A 108 0.49 7.17 -0.84
C LEU A 108 -0.30 5.88 -1.06
N VAL A 109 0.30 4.73 -0.80
CA VAL A 109 -0.39 3.43 -0.77
C VAL A 109 -0.55 2.97 0.66
N LEU A 110 -1.79 2.72 1.07
CA LEU A 110 -2.18 2.15 2.36
C LEU A 110 -2.67 0.71 2.11
N ASP A 111 -1.73 -0.21 2.03
CA ASP A 111 -2.02 -1.59 1.69
C ASP A 111 -2.57 -2.35 2.91
N ASP A 112 -3.72 -3.02 2.70
CA ASP A 112 -4.51 -3.73 3.71
C ASP A 112 -5.06 -2.83 4.84
N ILE A 113 -5.20 -1.52 4.59
CA ILE A 113 -5.75 -0.56 5.57
C ILE A 113 -7.20 -0.92 5.97
N CYS A 114 -8.00 -1.44 5.03
CA CYS A 114 -9.38 -1.81 5.33
C CYS A 114 -9.46 -2.92 6.37
N HIS A 115 -8.48 -3.83 6.44
CA HIS A 115 -8.40 -4.82 7.50
C HIS A 115 -8.17 -4.18 8.88
N GLN A 116 -7.40 -3.09 8.95
CA GLN A 116 -7.20 -2.36 10.21
C GLN A 116 -8.45 -1.60 10.64
N LEU A 117 -9.26 -1.13 9.67
CA LEU A 117 -10.58 -0.55 9.93
C LEU A 117 -11.54 -1.60 10.50
N ASP A 118 -11.58 -2.80 9.93
CA ASP A 118 -12.42 -3.91 10.41
C ASP A 118 -12.04 -4.35 11.83
N ARG A 119 -10.76 -4.28 12.18
CA ARG A 119 -10.24 -4.60 13.53
C ARG A 119 -10.38 -3.45 14.53
N GLY A 120 -10.71 -2.25 14.08
CA GLY A 120 -10.78 -1.07 14.94
C GLY A 120 -9.40 -0.53 15.39
N SER A 121 -8.30 -1.00 14.78
CA SER A 121 -6.94 -0.49 15.06
C SER A 121 -6.74 0.93 14.54
N ILE A 122 -7.45 1.28 13.49
CA ILE A 122 -7.57 2.63 12.93
C ILE A 122 -9.06 2.88 12.73
N ASN A 123 -9.55 4.07 13.03
CA ASN A 123 -10.96 4.38 12.83
C ASN A 123 -11.22 5.06 11.47
N ILE A 124 -12.46 4.94 10.99
CA ILE A 124 -12.88 5.46 9.70
C ILE A 124 -12.67 6.98 9.61
N ALA A 125 -12.94 7.72 10.69
CA ALA A 125 -12.80 9.17 10.68
C ALA A 125 -11.35 9.62 10.48
N GLN A 126 -10.38 8.85 10.99
CA GLN A 126 -8.96 9.12 10.76
C GLN A 126 -8.59 8.97 9.27
N VAL A 127 -9.08 7.92 8.61
CA VAL A 127 -8.81 7.70 7.18
C VAL A 127 -9.48 8.78 6.32
N LEU A 128 -10.71 9.16 6.66
CA LEU A 128 -11.42 10.24 5.97
C LEU A 128 -10.68 11.58 6.10
N ALA A 129 -10.22 11.91 7.32
CA ALA A 129 -9.44 13.11 7.55
C ALA A 129 -8.13 13.12 6.73
N LEU A 130 -7.41 11.99 6.69
CA LEU A 130 -6.20 11.86 5.87
C LEU A 130 -6.49 12.08 4.37
N ILE A 131 -7.62 11.55 3.87
CA ILE A 131 -8.04 11.74 2.49
C ILE A 131 -8.37 13.22 2.22
N GLU A 132 -9.06 13.88 3.15
CA GLU A 132 -9.46 15.27 3.02
C GLU A 132 -8.27 16.24 3.09
N ASP A 133 -7.34 15.98 4.01
CA ASP A 133 -6.15 16.81 4.26
C ASP A 133 -5.03 16.63 3.21
N ARG A 134 -5.17 15.68 2.26
CA ARG A 134 -4.14 15.44 1.26
C ARG A 134 -3.94 16.64 0.34
N PRO A 135 -2.71 16.93 -0.10
CA PRO A 135 -2.46 17.86 -1.19
C PRO A 135 -3.23 17.44 -2.47
N THR A 136 -3.72 18.42 -3.22
CA THR A 136 -4.62 18.20 -4.36
C THR A 136 -3.98 17.43 -5.52
N ASP A 137 -2.66 17.39 -5.59
CA ASP A 137 -1.85 16.69 -6.59
C ASP A 137 -1.35 15.32 -6.12
N VAL A 138 -1.73 14.88 -4.92
CA VAL A 138 -1.34 13.59 -4.36
C VAL A 138 -2.47 12.57 -4.49
N SER A 139 -2.14 11.40 -5.02
CA SER A 139 -3.05 10.25 -5.07
C SER A 139 -2.91 9.37 -3.83
N ILE A 140 -4.02 8.74 -3.44
CA ILE A 140 -4.04 7.73 -2.37
C ILE A 140 -4.63 6.44 -2.92
N ILE A 141 -3.96 5.31 -2.69
CA ILE A 141 -4.49 3.97 -2.92
C ILE A 141 -4.79 3.31 -1.57
N LEU A 142 -6.00 2.82 -1.41
CA LEU A 142 -6.45 2.04 -0.28
C LEU A 142 -6.69 0.61 -0.75
N THR A 143 -6.22 -0.40 0.01
CA THR A 143 -6.54 -1.79 -0.34
C THR A 143 -7.18 -2.54 0.82
N GLY A 144 -7.89 -3.63 0.51
CA GLY A 144 -8.47 -4.55 1.47
C GLY A 144 -9.44 -5.55 0.86
N ARG A 145 -9.92 -6.50 1.66
CA ARG A 145 -10.92 -7.48 1.17
C ARG A 145 -12.31 -6.87 1.04
N THR A 146 -12.66 -6.04 2.02
CA THR A 146 -13.90 -5.27 2.10
C THR A 146 -13.55 -3.81 2.39
N ALA A 147 -14.47 -2.89 2.19
CA ALA A 147 -14.30 -1.50 2.59
C ALA A 147 -15.59 -0.95 3.19
N PRO A 148 -15.51 -0.09 4.22
CA PRO A 148 -16.66 0.63 4.72
C PRO A 148 -17.32 1.46 3.61
N LYS A 149 -18.66 1.46 3.56
CA LYS A 149 -19.42 2.19 2.52
C LYS A 149 -19.03 3.68 2.42
N VAL A 150 -18.68 4.30 3.54
CA VAL A 150 -18.28 5.71 3.54
C VAL A 150 -16.92 5.91 2.85
N ILE A 151 -15.97 5.01 3.05
CA ILE A 151 -14.67 5.03 2.33
C ILE A 151 -14.90 4.79 0.82
N ALA A 152 -15.75 3.81 0.46
CA ALA A 152 -16.09 3.58 -0.94
C ALA A 152 -16.73 4.81 -1.61
N LYS A 153 -17.52 5.61 -0.88
CA LYS A 153 -18.12 6.84 -1.40
C LYS A 153 -17.11 7.98 -1.62
N THR A 154 -15.98 7.99 -0.94
CA THR A 154 -14.94 9.02 -1.11
C THR A 154 -13.94 8.66 -2.20
N ALA A 155 -13.93 7.40 -2.66
CA ALA A 155 -13.05 6.96 -3.74
C ALA A 155 -13.52 7.51 -5.10
N ASP A 156 -12.56 8.03 -5.89
CA ASP A 156 -12.78 8.46 -7.27
C ASP A 156 -12.83 7.25 -8.21
N LEU A 157 -12.08 6.17 -7.87
CA LEU A 157 -12.05 4.90 -8.60
C LEU A 157 -12.13 3.72 -7.63
N ILE A 158 -12.98 2.75 -7.96
CA ILE A 158 -13.06 1.47 -7.22
C ILE A 158 -12.84 0.32 -8.20
N THR A 159 -11.92 -0.57 -7.86
CA THR A 159 -11.72 -1.83 -8.58
C THR A 159 -11.94 -3.00 -7.63
N GLU A 160 -12.77 -3.94 -8.03
CA GLU A 160 -12.99 -5.17 -7.28
C GLU A 160 -12.22 -6.33 -7.91
N PHE A 161 -11.45 -7.04 -7.08
CA PHE A 161 -10.69 -8.24 -7.46
C PHE A 161 -11.47 -9.48 -7.07
N VAL A 162 -11.77 -10.32 -8.04
CA VAL A 162 -12.53 -11.56 -7.87
C VAL A 162 -11.76 -12.72 -8.50
N ASP A 163 -11.51 -13.78 -7.73
CA ASP A 163 -10.94 -15.00 -8.26
C ASP A 163 -12.05 -15.83 -8.92
N ILE A 164 -12.07 -15.89 -10.23
CA ILE A 164 -13.01 -16.76 -11.00
C ILE A 164 -12.65 -18.24 -10.78
N LYS A 165 -11.34 -18.52 -10.62
CA LYS A 165 -10.81 -19.83 -10.30
C LYS A 165 -9.59 -19.67 -9.40
N HIS A 166 -9.60 -20.33 -8.25
CA HIS A 166 -8.47 -20.34 -7.32
C HIS A 166 -7.89 -21.76 -7.26
N PRO A 167 -6.55 -21.94 -7.26
CA PRO A 167 -5.93 -23.25 -7.04
C PRO A 167 -6.38 -23.81 -5.68
N THR A 168 -6.76 -25.09 -5.64
CA THR A 168 -7.05 -25.74 -4.37
C THR A 168 -5.77 -25.93 -3.56
N PRO A 169 -5.82 -25.88 -2.21
CA PRO A 169 -4.64 -26.03 -1.37
C PRO A 169 -3.81 -27.29 -1.61
N THR A 170 -4.40 -28.30 -2.22
CA THR A 170 -3.76 -29.60 -2.51
C THR A 170 -3.03 -29.66 -3.85
N SER A 171 -3.21 -28.68 -4.74
CA SER A 171 -2.75 -28.80 -6.13
C SER A 171 -1.58 -27.92 -6.52
N MET A 172 -1.34 -26.80 -5.84
CA MET A 172 -0.21 -25.90 -6.14
C MET A 172 0.17 -25.13 -4.86
N GLY A 173 1.40 -25.30 -4.41
CA GLY A 173 1.99 -24.38 -3.43
C GLY A 173 2.06 -22.95 -4.01
N LEU A 174 2.18 -21.96 -3.13
CA LEU A 174 2.43 -20.58 -3.54
C LEU A 174 3.72 -20.51 -4.37
N GLY A 175 3.62 -19.99 -5.59
CA GLY A 175 4.74 -19.90 -6.53
C GLY A 175 5.64 -18.72 -6.21
N LYS A 176 6.92 -18.96 -5.92
CA LYS A 176 7.91 -17.90 -5.74
C LYS A 176 8.02 -17.02 -7.00
N GLY A 177 7.92 -15.71 -6.83
CA GLY A 177 7.95 -14.75 -7.93
C GLY A 177 6.61 -14.52 -8.64
N ILE A 178 5.56 -15.31 -8.27
CA ILE A 178 4.19 -15.09 -8.75
C ILE A 178 3.26 -14.71 -7.58
N ASP A 179 3.40 -15.38 -6.45
CA ASP A 179 2.55 -15.19 -5.28
C ASP A 179 3.24 -14.39 -4.17
N PHE A 180 4.58 -14.38 -4.15
CA PHE A 180 5.43 -13.65 -3.19
C PHE A 180 6.86 -13.49 -3.69
#